data_5b43808fc60b2f11c82a5f775e99b04e
#
_entry.id   5b43808fc60b2f11c82a5f775e99b04e
#
_cell.length_a   1.000
_cell.length_b   1.000
_cell.length_c   1.000
_cell.angle_alpha   90.00
_cell.angle_beta   90.00
_cell.angle_gamma   90.00
#
_symmetry.space_group_name_H-M   'P 1'
#
loop_
_entity.id
_entity.type
_entity.pdbx_description
1 polymer ?
#
loop_
_entity_poly.entity_id
_entity_poly.type
_entity_poly.pdbx_seq_one_letter_code
_entity_poly.pdbx_strand_id
1 'polypeptide(L)'
;MRSGGATGSGTAVERAALPRWPLTAMIVWFPLWWVLGVAEMAWIPLAGCMLVLMIRRGGIRAPRGFGIWLLFLVLMLVSVIGIDTSGRLVGFVYRAMLYLVVTLVFVYIYNARERLTMRYVLGVFTAFWVYTWLGGYAGVFFPEFSFRSPLGYILPPSLLQNELIDEMAVRRTAQYNPDGWLELAPRPSAPFLYTNAWGNVYSVTLPIAIAYLDVVRRGWRFWCVLIAVPVSLVPAILSLNRGMFIGLVVAGAYCFVRFIMAGRTREVLSLGALGLLGLGLAVGLDLFSRLSDRVEVSASTTTRSTLYEETWVRTLDSPFFGYGAPRPSYTSPPAVGTQGHVWMVMFSHGLPALLCFMLALVWLVVATARWQGPVVLVLHTVQLVTLVESTYYGLLPNGLIVSFAVAALALRERDDDERAGPGSRDPVHRAEPGAGAARRSAAPHAQLT
;
A
#
# COMPACT_ATOMS: atom_id res chain seq x y z
N MET A 1 -5.21 -64.30 23.05
CA MET A 1 -4.53 -63.05 23.31
C MET A 1 -4.68 -62.15 22.08
N ARG A 2 -5.61 -61.19 22.11
CA ARG A 2 -5.80 -60.19 21.06
C ARG A 2 -5.18 -58.88 21.56
N SER A 3 -4.09 -58.44 20.94
CA SER A 3 -3.47 -57.14 21.20
C SER A 3 -4.28 -56.04 20.51
N GLY A 4 -4.98 -55.23 21.28
CA GLY A 4 -5.65 -54.01 20.79
C GLY A 4 -4.63 -52.96 20.45
N GLY A 5 -4.49 -52.67 19.18
CA GLY A 5 -3.77 -51.49 18.71
C GLY A 5 -4.59 -50.22 19.01
N ALA A 6 -4.16 -49.43 20.00
CA ALA A 6 -4.71 -48.11 20.23
C ALA A 6 -4.20 -47.14 19.12
N THR A 7 -5.06 -46.90 18.14
CA THR A 7 -4.88 -45.78 17.19
C THR A 7 -5.07 -44.50 17.96
N GLY A 8 -3.96 -43.87 18.32
CA GLY A 8 -3.95 -42.52 18.87
C GLY A 8 -4.47 -41.53 17.83
N SER A 9 -5.75 -41.19 17.89
CA SER A 9 -6.31 -40.01 17.22
C SER A 9 -5.75 -38.76 17.90
N GLY A 10 -4.61 -38.31 17.40
CA GLY A 10 -4.11 -36.99 17.72
C GLY A 10 -5.17 -35.98 17.31
N THR A 11 -5.91 -35.45 18.28
CA THR A 11 -6.85 -34.35 18.09
C THR A 11 -6.06 -33.19 17.50
N ALA A 12 -6.24 -32.96 16.20
CA ALA A 12 -5.77 -31.73 15.57
C ALA A 12 -6.44 -30.58 16.32
N VAL A 13 -5.68 -29.88 17.15
CA VAL A 13 -6.16 -28.66 17.84
C VAL A 13 -6.63 -27.71 16.75
N GLU A 14 -7.96 -27.55 16.64
CA GLU A 14 -8.61 -26.66 15.68
C GLU A 14 -8.16 -25.23 16.03
N ARG A 15 -7.20 -24.71 15.26
CA ARG A 15 -6.62 -23.39 15.50
C ARG A 15 -7.65 -22.33 15.16
N ALA A 16 -7.97 -21.46 16.11
CA ALA A 16 -8.92 -20.38 15.90
C ALA A 16 -8.53 -19.51 14.68
N ALA A 17 -9.49 -19.26 13.79
CA ALA A 17 -9.28 -18.44 12.60
C ALA A 17 -8.99 -16.98 12.97
N LEU A 18 -7.94 -16.39 12.39
CA LEU A 18 -7.59 -14.98 12.60
C LEU A 18 -8.72 -14.06 12.12
N PRO A 19 -9.19 -13.12 12.95
CA PRO A 19 -10.34 -12.27 12.64
C PRO A 19 -10.03 -11.21 11.57
N ARG A 20 -11.07 -10.63 10.95
CA ARG A 20 -10.95 -9.59 9.91
C ARG A 20 -10.77 -8.19 10.48
N TRP A 21 -11.30 -7.96 11.69
CA TRP A 21 -11.50 -6.63 12.25
C TRP A 21 -10.22 -5.77 12.35
N PRO A 22 -9.00 -6.30 12.63
CA PRO A 22 -7.84 -5.43 12.73
C PRO A 22 -7.50 -4.75 11.40
N LEU A 23 -7.57 -5.50 10.28
CA LEU A 23 -7.37 -4.94 8.94
C LEU A 23 -8.50 -3.97 8.57
N THR A 24 -9.74 -4.29 8.93
CA THR A 24 -10.89 -3.40 8.70
C THR A 24 -10.72 -2.10 9.46
N ALA A 25 -10.41 -2.16 10.75
CA ALA A 25 -10.20 -0.98 11.58
C ALA A 25 -9.02 -0.13 11.07
N MET A 26 -7.98 -0.77 10.58
CA MET A 26 -6.80 -0.11 10.04
C MET A 26 -7.11 0.70 8.77
N ILE A 27 -7.86 0.13 7.83
CA ILE A 27 -8.06 0.71 6.49
C ILE A 27 -9.44 1.36 6.35
N VAL A 28 -10.54 0.66 6.73
CA VAL A 28 -11.90 1.18 6.51
C VAL A 28 -12.22 2.35 7.43
N TRP A 29 -11.65 2.36 8.63
CA TRP A 29 -11.83 3.48 9.56
C TRP A 29 -10.77 4.58 9.38
N PHE A 30 -9.96 4.53 8.34
CA PHE A 30 -8.92 5.52 8.08
C PHE A 30 -9.43 6.96 8.03
N PRO A 31 -10.61 7.29 7.43
CA PRO A 31 -11.17 8.63 7.50
C PRO A 31 -11.45 9.09 8.94
N LEU A 32 -11.91 8.20 9.81
CA LEU A 32 -12.11 8.50 11.22
C LEU A 32 -10.77 8.82 11.91
N TRP A 33 -9.74 8.00 11.68
CA TRP A 33 -8.41 8.25 12.23
C TRP A 33 -7.83 9.57 11.74
N TRP A 34 -8.08 9.91 10.48
CA TRP A 34 -7.67 11.19 9.90
C TRP A 34 -8.37 12.38 10.59
N VAL A 35 -9.68 12.34 10.75
CA VAL A 35 -10.43 13.40 11.45
C VAL A 35 -9.98 13.55 12.90
N LEU A 36 -9.68 12.45 13.57
CA LEU A 36 -9.20 12.45 14.97
C LEU A 36 -7.76 12.97 15.11
N GLY A 37 -6.98 13.06 14.02
CA GLY A 37 -5.58 13.48 14.06
C GLY A 37 -4.59 12.34 14.26
N VAL A 38 -5.03 11.09 14.34
CA VAL A 38 -4.21 9.92 14.68
C VAL A 38 -3.94 8.96 13.52
N ALA A 39 -4.28 9.33 12.28
CA ALA A 39 -4.19 8.44 11.13
C ALA A 39 -2.79 7.80 10.98
N GLU A 40 -1.74 8.59 11.17
CA GLU A 40 -0.35 8.14 11.04
C GLU A 40 0.11 7.24 12.20
N MET A 41 -0.56 7.32 13.36
CA MET A 41 -0.23 6.58 14.57
C MET A 41 -1.11 5.34 14.79
N ALA A 42 -2.36 5.35 14.29
CA ALA A 42 -3.34 4.27 14.49
C ALA A 42 -2.86 2.90 13.97
N TRP A 43 -1.96 2.90 13.01
CA TRP A 43 -1.34 1.69 12.46
C TRP A 43 -0.65 0.84 13.53
N ILE A 44 0.06 1.48 14.48
CA ILE A 44 0.89 0.81 15.48
C ILE A 44 0.05 -0.03 16.45
N PRO A 45 -0.95 0.52 17.19
CA PRO A 45 -1.74 -0.29 18.10
C PRO A 45 -2.57 -1.36 17.39
N LEU A 46 -3.07 -1.09 16.15
CA LEU A 46 -3.82 -2.08 15.40
C LEU A 46 -2.93 -3.25 14.93
N ALA A 47 -1.69 -2.98 14.52
CA ALA A 47 -0.71 -4.03 14.26
C ALA A 47 -0.29 -4.78 15.54
N GLY A 48 -0.23 -4.10 16.69
CA GLY A 48 -0.06 -4.74 18.00
C GLY A 48 -1.18 -5.74 18.31
N CYS A 49 -2.44 -5.39 18.00
CA CYS A 49 -3.55 -6.34 18.11
C CYS A 49 -3.37 -7.55 17.17
N MET A 50 -2.91 -7.34 15.91
CA MET A 50 -2.60 -8.45 15.00
C MET A 50 -1.53 -9.37 15.58
N LEU A 51 -0.47 -8.80 16.18
CA LEU A 51 0.60 -9.58 16.82
C LEU A 51 0.05 -10.43 17.96
N VAL A 52 -0.74 -9.85 18.87
CA VAL A 52 -1.35 -10.59 20.00
C VAL A 52 -2.23 -11.74 19.49
N LEU A 53 -3.04 -11.50 18.45
CA LEU A 53 -3.90 -12.52 17.85
C LEU A 53 -3.09 -13.64 17.20
N MET A 54 -1.98 -13.32 16.55
CA MET A 54 -1.05 -14.30 15.98
C MET A 54 -0.36 -15.13 17.06
N ILE A 55 0.12 -14.51 18.13
CA ILE A 55 0.75 -15.22 19.25
C ILE A 55 -0.24 -16.21 19.90
N ARG A 56 -1.48 -15.76 20.15
CA ARG A 56 -2.53 -16.62 20.72
C ARG A 56 -2.90 -17.80 19.84
N ARG A 57 -2.89 -17.61 18.52
CA ARG A 57 -3.19 -18.68 17.57
C ARG A 57 -2.04 -19.69 17.47
N GLY A 58 -0.80 -19.25 17.52
CA GLY A 58 0.40 -20.06 17.28
C GLY A 58 0.52 -20.54 15.82
N GLY A 59 1.58 -21.28 15.52
CA GLY A 59 1.81 -21.92 14.23
C GLY A 59 1.87 -20.95 13.05
N ILE A 60 2.49 -19.77 13.24
CA ILE A 60 2.64 -18.72 12.24
C ILE A 60 3.65 -19.17 11.18
N ARG A 61 3.31 -18.88 9.92
CA ARG A 61 4.13 -19.20 8.75
C ARG A 61 4.53 -17.93 8.01
N ALA A 62 5.69 -17.97 7.38
CA ALA A 62 6.16 -16.95 6.45
C ALA A 62 6.64 -17.61 5.16
N PRO A 63 6.54 -16.95 3.99
CA PRO A 63 7.01 -17.53 2.74
C PRO A 63 8.54 -17.58 2.68
N ARG A 64 9.05 -18.49 1.84
CA ARG A 64 10.48 -18.56 1.55
C ARG A 64 10.97 -17.25 0.92
N GLY A 65 12.11 -16.75 1.38
CA GLY A 65 12.67 -15.46 0.93
C GLY A 65 12.31 -14.26 1.82
N PHE A 66 11.29 -14.37 2.70
CA PHE A 66 10.93 -13.30 3.63
C PHE A 66 12.06 -12.95 4.63
N GLY A 67 13.01 -13.85 4.82
CA GLY A 67 14.20 -13.63 5.64
C GLY A 67 15.05 -12.43 5.21
N ILE A 68 15.04 -12.06 3.91
CA ILE A 68 15.74 -10.87 3.41
C ILE A 68 15.15 -9.60 4.03
N TRP A 69 13.82 -9.52 4.11
CA TRP A 69 13.14 -8.42 4.79
C TRP A 69 13.44 -8.38 6.29
N LEU A 70 13.47 -9.53 6.95
CA LEU A 70 13.83 -9.60 8.38
C LEU A 70 15.28 -9.17 8.62
N LEU A 71 16.20 -9.53 7.72
CA LEU A 71 17.60 -9.07 7.79
C LEU A 71 17.68 -7.54 7.64
N PHE A 72 16.91 -6.96 6.71
CA PHE A 72 16.77 -5.49 6.62
C PHE A 72 16.34 -4.89 7.96
N LEU A 73 15.33 -5.47 8.64
CA LEU A 73 14.88 -4.96 9.94
C LEU A 73 15.98 -5.03 11.02
N VAL A 74 16.77 -6.10 11.03
CA VAL A 74 17.89 -6.22 11.97
C VAL A 74 18.93 -5.13 11.69
N LEU A 75 19.34 -4.93 10.46
CA LEU A 75 20.30 -3.89 10.07
C LEU A 75 19.78 -2.49 10.38
N MET A 76 18.49 -2.25 10.12
CA MET A 76 17.80 -1.01 10.47
C MET A 76 17.82 -0.77 11.98
N LEU A 77 17.56 -1.78 12.81
CA LEU A 77 17.63 -1.64 14.27
C LEU A 77 19.06 -1.36 14.77
N VAL A 78 20.06 -2.01 14.17
CA VAL A 78 21.47 -1.76 14.51
C VAL A 78 21.88 -0.32 14.21
N SER A 79 21.28 0.32 13.22
CA SER A 79 21.60 1.72 12.88
C SER A 79 21.26 2.74 13.97
N VAL A 80 20.61 2.31 15.07
CA VAL A 80 20.38 3.15 16.26
C VAL A 80 21.67 3.73 16.83
N ILE A 81 22.80 3.05 16.63
CA ILE A 81 24.13 3.53 17.07
C ILE A 81 24.54 4.87 16.42
N GLY A 82 23.97 5.21 15.25
CA GLY A 82 24.19 6.48 14.56
C GLY A 82 23.36 7.66 15.11
N ILE A 83 22.50 7.44 16.10
CA ILE A 83 21.65 8.46 16.69
C ILE A 83 22.46 9.34 17.64
N ASP A 84 22.36 10.65 17.47
CA ASP A 84 23.11 11.67 18.20
C ASP A 84 22.25 12.56 19.11
N THR A 85 20.90 12.53 18.94
CA THR A 85 19.98 13.34 19.75
C THR A 85 18.72 12.54 20.15
N SER A 86 18.13 12.89 21.31
CA SER A 86 16.88 12.27 21.78
C SER A 86 15.70 12.49 20.80
N GLY A 87 15.58 13.65 20.18
CA GLY A 87 14.54 13.92 19.20
C GLY A 87 14.64 13.00 17.98
N ARG A 88 15.87 12.72 17.50
CA ARG A 88 16.10 11.74 16.40
C ARG A 88 15.82 10.31 16.83
N LEU A 89 16.09 9.97 18.09
CA LEU A 89 15.73 8.66 18.64
C LEU A 89 14.22 8.43 18.61
N VAL A 90 13.40 9.43 18.98
CA VAL A 90 11.94 9.34 18.87
C VAL A 90 11.51 9.09 17.41
N GLY A 91 12.06 9.86 16.46
CA GLY A 91 11.79 9.67 15.04
C GLY A 91 12.26 8.31 14.51
N PHE A 92 13.38 7.79 15.00
CA PHE A 92 13.86 6.44 14.68
C PHE A 92 12.90 5.37 15.18
N VAL A 93 12.51 5.43 16.46
CA VAL A 93 11.58 4.46 17.07
C VAL A 93 10.24 4.47 16.34
N TYR A 94 9.72 5.65 16.02
CA TYR A 94 8.48 5.75 15.25
C TYR A 94 8.58 5.06 13.88
N ARG A 95 9.65 5.30 13.10
CA ARG A 95 9.86 4.64 11.81
C ARG A 95 10.07 3.14 11.96
N ALA A 96 10.83 2.71 12.97
CA ALA A 96 11.00 1.29 13.26
C ALA A 96 9.66 0.60 13.56
N MET A 97 8.77 1.25 14.33
CA MET A 97 7.42 0.74 14.56
C MET A 97 6.62 0.64 13.26
N LEU A 98 6.73 1.60 12.33
CA LEU A 98 6.05 1.53 11.03
C LEU A 98 6.55 0.37 10.16
N TYR A 99 7.85 0.07 10.14
CA TYR A 99 8.37 -1.13 9.46
C TYR A 99 7.87 -2.43 10.11
N LEU A 100 7.76 -2.45 11.44
CA LEU A 100 7.13 -3.58 12.14
C LEU A 100 5.64 -3.71 11.77
N VAL A 101 4.90 -2.61 11.63
CA VAL A 101 3.51 -2.63 11.14
C VAL A 101 3.43 -3.31 9.78
N VAL A 102 4.28 -2.92 8.81
CA VAL A 102 4.33 -3.53 7.47
C VAL A 102 4.56 -5.04 7.58
N THR A 103 5.50 -5.44 8.43
CA THR A 103 5.82 -6.85 8.69
C THR A 103 4.64 -7.61 9.27
N LEU A 104 3.99 -7.06 10.29
CA LEU A 104 2.87 -7.69 10.97
C LEU A 104 1.64 -7.81 10.07
N VAL A 105 1.33 -6.79 9.27
CA VAL A 105 0.25 -6.83 8.28
C VAL A 105 0.50 -7.92 7.23
N PHE A 106 1.73 -8.00 6.70
CA PHE A 106 2.11 -9.04 5.75
C PHE A 106 1.91 -10.43 6.35
N VAL A 107 2.50 -10.71 7.51
CA VAL A 107 2.42 -12.01 8.17
C VAL A 107 0.98 -12.34 8.56
N TYR A 108 0.22 -11.36 9.03
CA TYR A 108 -1.18 -11.54 9.40
C TYR A 108 -2.03 -11.96 8.20
N ILE A 109 -1.96 -11.24 7.08
CA ILE A 109 -2.72 -11.56 5.86
C ILE A 109 -2.28 -12.90 5.29
N TYR A 110 -0.98 -13.20 5.30
CA TYR A 110 -0.46 -14.49 4.82
C TYR A 110 -1.03 -15.68 5.61
N ASN A 111 -1.28 -15.51 6.91
CA ASN A 111 -1.80 -16.57 7.78
C ASN A 111 -3.33 -16.57 7.96
N ALA A 112 -4.01 -15.46 7.71
CA ALA A 112 -5.46 -15.33 7.92
C ALA A 112 -6.29 -15.81 6.71
N ARG A 113 -5.95 -16.97 6.13
CA ARG A 113 -6.47 -17.48 4.85
C ARG A 113 -7.98 -17.67 4.82
N GLU A 114 -8.57 -18.17 5.90
CA GLU A 114 -9.99 -18.50 6.00
C GLU A 114 -10.90 -17.26 5.98
N ARG A 115 -10.48 -16.19 6.65
CA ARG A 115 -11.31 -15.00 6.82
C ARG A 115 -10.91 -13.83 5.94
N LEU A 116 -9.62 -13.63 5.70
CA LEU A 116 -9.13 -12.59 4.79
C LEU A 116 -9.03 -13.13 3.35
N THR A 117 -10.19 -13.43 2.73
CA THR A 117 -10.25 -13.89 1.34
C THR A 117 -9.73 -12.80 0.38
N MET A 118 -9.32 -13.18 -0.84
CA MET A 118 -8.94 -12.25 -1.91
C MET A 118 -9.99 -11.14 -2.07
N ARG A 119 -11.25 -11.51 -2.26
CA ARG A 119 -12.37 -10.58 -2.43
C ARG A 119 -12.48 -9.58 -1.28
N TYR A 120 -12.27 -10.05 -0.05
CA TYR A 120 -12.38 -9.18 1.13
C TYR A 120 -11.24 -8.16 1.20
N VAL A 121 -10.00 -8.61 1.04
CA VAL A 121 -8.82 -7.74 1.15
C VAL A 121 -8.79 -6.72 0.01
N LEU A 122 -9.08 -7.14 -1.24
CA LEU A 122 -9.19 -6.21 -2.36
C LEU A 122 -10.31 -5.19 -2.14
N GLY A 123 -11.45 -5.61 -1.57
CA GLY A 123 -12.54 -4.69 -1.21
C GLY A 123 -12.14 -3.66 -0.16
N VAL A 124 -11.37 -4.05 0.85
CA VAL A 124 -10.84 -3.14 1.88
C VAL A 124 -9.89 -2.10 1.26
N PHE A 125 -8.96 -2.50 0.41
CA PHE A 125 -8.05 -1.56 -0.25
C PHE A 125 -8.74 -0.74 -1.36
N THR A 126 -9.78 -1.27 -1.99
CA THR A 126 -10.64 -0.47 -2.88
C THR A 126 -11.36 0.64 -2.10
N ALA A 127 -11.83 0.38 -0.88
CA ALA A 127 -12.36 1.43 -0.02
C ALA A 127 -11.30 2.49 0.33
N PHE A 128 -10.05 2.08 0.57
CA PHE A 128 -8.95 3.02 0.80
C PHE A 128 -8.70 3.92 -0.43
N TRP A 129 -8.72 3.35 -1.63
CA TRP A 129 -8.67 4.11 -2.87
C TRP A 129 -9.85 5.08 -3.01
N VAL A 130 -11.08 4.67 -2.62
CA VAL A 130 -12.24 5.56 -2.62
C VAL A 130 -12.02 6.76 -1.70
N TYR A 131 -11.49 6.55 -0.50
CA TYR A 131 -11.19 7.66 0.41
C TYR A 131 -10.09 8.58 -0.13
N THR A 132 -9.10 8.01 -0.83
CA THR A 132 -8.03 8.78 -1.46
C THR A 132 -8.58 9.76 -2.49
N TRP A 133 -9.37 9.30 -3.46
CA TRP A 133 -9.87 10.20 -4.49
C TRP A 133 -11.00 11.12 -4.01
N LEU A 134 -11.82 10.71 -3.04
CA LEU A 134 -12.79 11.61 -2.40
C LEU A 134 -12.08 12.74 -1.64
N GLY A 135 -11.03 12.41 -0.87
CA GLY A 135 -10.16 13.41 -0.26
C GLY A 135 -9.47 14.31 -1.29
N GLY A 136 -9.11 13.72 -2.44
CA GLY A 136 -8.61 14.47 -3.60
C GLY A 136 -9.59 15.52 -4.08
N TYR A 137 -10.88 15.18 -4.23
CA TYR A 137 -11.91 16.17 -4.57
C TYR A 137 -12.12 17.21 -3.47
N ALA A 138 -12.06 16.82 -2.20
CA ALA A 138 -12.10 17.79 -1.11
C ALA A 138 -10.98 18.83 -1.24
N GLY A 139 -9.75 18.39 -1.60
CA GLY A 139 -8.63 19.29 -1.84
C GLY A 139 -8.78 20.16 -3.11
N VAL A 140 -9.50 19.69 -4.12
CA VAL A 140 -9.79 20.47 -5.34
C VAL A 140 -10.84 21.54 -5.09
N PHE A 141 -11.94 21.20 -4.40
CA PHE A 141 -13.05 22.12 -4.19
C PHE A 141 -12.85 23.05 -2.98
N PHE A 142 -12.10 22.60 -1.99
CA PHE A 142 -11.89 23.33 -0.72
C PHE A 142 -10.40 23.37 -0.36
N PRO A 143 -9.52 23.98 -1.19
CA PRO A 143 -8.06 23.89 -1.02
C PRO A 143 -7.56 24.56 0.27
N GLU A 144 -8.25 25.59 0.76
CA GLU A 144 -7.88 26.32 1.97
C GLU A 144 -8.50 25.73 3.24
N PHE A 145 -9.39 24.74 3.09
CA PHE A 145 -10.07 24.17 4.24
C PHE A 145 -9.09 23.43 5.15
N SER A 146 -9.07 23.87 6.40
CA SER A 146 -8.31 23.23 7.48
C SER A 146 -9.10 23.22 8.77
N PHE A 147 -8.81 22.27 9.64
CA PHE A 147 -9.39 22.24 10.98
C PHE A 147 -8.43 21.62 11.98
N ARG A 148 -8.51 22.09 13.22
CA ARG A 148 -7.75 21.50 14.31
C ARG A 148 -8.42 20.19 14.74
N SER A 149 -7.67 19.09 14.69
CA SER A 149 -8.18 17.78 15.08
C SER A 149 -8.35 17.65 16.60
N PRO A 150 -9.13 16.68 17.11
CA PRO A 150 -9.19 16.38 18.54
C PRO A 150 -7.80 16.17 19.17
N LEU A 151 -6.88 15.49 18.47
CA LEU A 151 -5.49 15.35 18.92
C LEU A 151 -4.83 16.72 19.16
N GLY A 152 -5.03 17.67 18.26
CA GLY A 152 -4.46 19.00 18.35
C GLY A 152 -4.92 19.81 19.57
N TYR A 153 -6.11 19.49 20.11
CA TYR A 153 -6.60 20.12 21.37
C TYR A 153 -6.01 19.48 22.61
N ILE A 154 -5.57 18.22 22.53
CA ILE A 154 -5.04 17.46 23.68
C ILE A 154 -3.52 17.66 23.81
N LEU A 155 -2.82 17.87 22.68
CA LEU A 155 -1.37 18.02 22.69
C LEU A 155 -0.91 19.33 23.33
N PRO A 156 0.17 19.29 24.15
CA PRO A 156 0.77 20.48 24.72
C PRO A 156 1.38 21.37 23.61
N PRO A 157 1.35 22.71 23.77
CA PRO A 157 1.86 23.64 22.76
C PRO A 157 3.33 23.42 22.39
N SER A 158 4.14 22.91 23.31
CA SER A 158 5.55 22.58 23.04
C SER A 158 5.76 21.50 21.99
N LEU A 159 4.83 20.54 21.88
CA LEU A 159 4.88 19.50 20.84
C LEU A 159 4.40 20.02 19.48
N LEU A 160 3.50 20.99 19.46
CA LEU A 160 3.01 21.62 18.23
C LEU A 160 4.06 22.51 17.54
N GLN A 161 5.20 22.77 18.19
CA GLN A 161 6.34 23.44 17.54
C GLN A 161 7.07 22.52 16.54
N ASN A 162 6.84 21.21 16.62
CA ASN A 162 7.36 20.26 15.64
C ASN A 162 6.42 20.23 14.43
N GLU A 163 6.96 20.55 13.24
CA GLU A 163 6.20 20.64 11.98
C GLU A 163 5.38 19.38 11.69
N LEU A 164 5.93 18.18 11.87
CA LEU A 164 5.21 16.93 11.64
C LEU A 164 4.03 16.77 12.61
N ILE A 165 4.21 17.16 13.86
CA ILE A 165 3.15 17.05 14.88
C ILE A 165 2.06 18.10 14.61
N ASP A 166 2.44 19.31 14.19
CA ASP A 166 1.48 20.32 13.77
C ASP A 166 0.66 19.89 12.55
N GLU A 167 1.29 19.31 11.56
CA GLU A 167 0.63 18.73 10.38
C GLU A 167 -0.35 17.60 10.74
N MET A 168 -0.04 16.82 11.79
CA MET A 168 -0.97 15.82 12.34
C MET A 168 -2.11 16.47 13.14
N ALA A 169 -1.84 17.54 13.84
CA ALA A 169 -2.81 18.25 14.69
C ALA A 169 -3.77 19.12 13.87
N VAL A 170 -3.29 19.74 12.79
CA VAL A 170 -4.09 20.57 11.89
C VAL A 170 -4.28 19.85 10.56
N ARG A 171 -5.49 19.38 10.32
CA ARG A 171 -5.82 18.66 9.07
C ARG A 171 -6.17 19.62 7.96
N ARG A 172 -5.53 19.43 6.81
CA ARG A 172 -5.72 20.22 5.60
C ARG A 172 -6.21 19.35 4.46
N THR A 173 -7.01 19.90 3.56
CA THR A 173 -7.48 19.18 2.36
C THR A 173 -6.48 19.22 1.22
N ALA A 174 -5.64 20.25 1.19
CA ALA A 174 -4.59 20.43 0.17
C ALA A 174 -3.30 20.97 0.79
N GLN A 175 -2.19 20.70 0.12
CA GLN A 175 -0.94 21.43 0.33
C GLN A 175 -1.03 22.75 -0.45
N TYR A 176 -1.36 23.81 0.24
CA TYR A 176 -1.54 25.14 -0.28
C TYR A 176 -1.04 26.18 0.72
N ASN A 177 -0.26 27.14 0.24
CA ASN A 177 0.18 28.28 1.03
C ASN A 177 -0.14 29.55 0.25
N PRO A 178 -1.28 30.21 0.52
CA PRO A 178 -1.68 31.42 -0.17
C PRO A 178 -0.76 32.62 0.12
N ASP A 179 -0.09 32.62 1.29
CA ASP A 179 0.82 33.68 1.71
C ASP A 179 2.28 33.43 1.26
N GLY A 180 2.51 32.37 0.47
CA GLY A 180 3.84 32.03 -0.02
C GLY A 180 4.34 33.02 -1.09
N TRP A 181 5.65 33.22 -1.14
CA TRP A 181 6.33 34.07 -2.16
C TRP A 181 6.01 33.67 -3.61
N LEU A 182 5.57 32.42 -3.80
CA LEU A 182 5.22 31.82 -5.08
C LEU A 182 3.76 31.35 -5.00
N GLU A 183 2.92 31.91 -5.85
CA GLU A 183 1.56 31.43 -6.06
C GLU A 183 1.59 30.07 -6.76
N LEU A 184 1.75 29.01 -5.98
CA LEU A 184 1.67 27.65 -6.48
C LEU A 184 0.22 27.16 -6.40
N ALA A 185 -0.28 26.57 -7.50
CA ALA A 185 -1.58 25.94 -7.50
C ALA A 185 -1.72 24.94 -6.33
N PRO A 186 -2.87 24.95 -5.60
CA PRO A 186 -3.11 24.04 -4.50
C PRO A 186 -3.08 22.58 -5.00
N ARG A 187 -2.55 21.68 -4.18
CA ARG A 187 -2.44 20.26 -4.50
C ARG A 187 -3.20 19.42 -3.49
N PRO A 188 -4.17 18.61 -3.90
CA PRO A 188 -4.88 17.69 -3.01
C PRO A 188 -3.92 16.83 -2.18
N SER A 189 -4.19 16.72 -0.89
CA SER A 189 -3.43 15.87 0.04
C SER A 189 -4.31 14.99 0.93
N ALA A 190 -5.55 15.42 1.22
CA ALA A 190 -6.45 14.63 2.06
C ALA A 190 -6.77 13.24 1.46
N PRO A 191 -6.87 12.20 2.28
CA PRO A 191 -6.76 12.17 3.73
C PRO A 191 -5.33 11.89 4.26
N PHE A 192 -4.30 12.36 3.57
CA PHE A 192 -2.89 12.21 3.96
C PHE A 192 -2.30 13.57 4.34
N LEU A 193 -1.12 13.55 4.96
CA LEU A 193 -0.40 14.77 5.30
C LEU A 193 0.14 15.49 4.04
N TYR A 194 0.61 14.71 3.07
CA TYR A 194 1.31 15.24 1.90
C TYR A 194 0.75 14.73 0.59
N THR A 195 0.75 15.55 -0.44
CA THR A 195 0.34 15.17 -1.79
C THR A 195 1.17 14.00 -2.34
N ASN A 196 2.44 13.87 -1.95
CA ASN A 196 3.27 12.75 -2.37
C ASN A 196 2.77 11.42 -1.79
N ALA A 197 2.32 11.40 -0.53
CA ALA A 197 1.67 10.23 0.07
C ALA A 197 0.35 9.90 -0.63
N TRP A 198 -0.44 10.94 -0.97
CA TRP A 198 -1.67 10.80 -1.75
C TRP A 198 -1.40 10.12 -3.10
N GLY A 199 -0.40 10.61 -3.85
CA GLY A 199 -0.04 10.07 -5.15
C GLY A 199 0.47 8.63 -5.08
N ASN A 200 1.31 8.29 -4.10
CA ASN A 200 1.79 6.94 -3.88
C ASN A 200 0.63 5.97 -3.55
N VAL A 201 -0.28 6.35 -2.64
CA VAL A 201 -1.43 5.50 -2.31
C VAL A 201 -2.35 5.34 -3.52
N TYR A 202 -2.59 6.40 -4.29
CA TYR A 202 -3.42 6.33 -5.48
C TYR A 202 -2.82 5.38 -6.53
N SER A 203 -1.52 5.48 -6.83
CA SER A 203 -0.84 4.66 -7.84
C SER A 203 -0.82 3.17 -7.49
N VAL A 204 -0.69 2.80 -6.20
CA VAL A 204 -0.71 1.40 -5.77
C VAL A 204 -2.12 0.85 -5.54
N THR A 205 -3.13 1.69 -5.27
CA THR A 205 -4.50 1.23 -4.99
C THR A 205 -5.42 1.22 -6.20
N LEU A 206 -5.18 2.06 -7.22
CA LEU A 206 -5.95 2.02 -8.47
C LEU A 206 -5.86 0.64 -9.17
N PRO A 207 -4.69 -0.01 -9.32
CA PRO A 207 -4.62 -1.38 -9.82
C PRO A 207 -5.45 -2.36 -8.99
N ILE A 208 -5.48 -2.19 -7.66
CA ILE A 208 -6.29 -3.04 -6.79
C ILE A 208 -7.79 -2.86 -7.05
N ALA A 209 -8.25 -1.62 -7.22
CA ALA A 209 -9.64 -1.32 -7.55
C ALA A 209 -10.05 -1.91 -8.92
N ILE A 210 -9.15 -1.87 -9.92
CA ILE A 210 -9.35 -2.51 -11.22
C ILE A 210 -9.42 -4.03 -11.07
N ALA A 211 -8.51 -4.64 -10.30
CA ALA A 211 -8.54 -6.07 -10.01
C ALA A 211 -9.81 -6.48 -9.27
N TYR A 212 -10.32 -5.62 -8.38
CA TYR A 212 -11.56 -5.88 -7.65
C TYR A 212 -12.78 -5.96 -8.57
N LEU A 213 -12.84 -5.20 -9.66
CA LEU A 213 -13.90 -5.30 -10.68
C LEU A 213 -14.04 -6.71 -11.23
N ASP A 214 -12.91 -7.38 -11.51
CA ASP A 214 -12.95 -8.76 -12.04
C ASP A 214 -13.40 -9.77 -10.96
N VAL A 215 -13.16 -9.48 -9.69
CA VAL A 215 -13.58 -10.33 -8.57
C VAL A 215 -15.07 -10.17 -8.23
N VAL A 216 -15.63 -8.96 -8.34
CA VAL A 216 -17.07 -8.73 -8.02
C VAL A 216 -17.99 -8.94 -9.23
N ARG A 217 -17.51 -8.77 -10.43
CA ARG A 217 -18.12 -9.02 -11.76
C ARG A 217 -19.55 -8.52 -11.98
N ARG A 218 -20.41 -8.47 -10.98
CA ARG A 218 -21.84 -8.08 -11.04
C ARG A 218 -22.28 -7.42 -9.74
N GLY A 219 -23.42 -6.74 -9.82
CA GLY A 219 -24.06 -6.10 -8.68
C GLY A 219 -23.63 -4.62 -8.51
N TRP A 220 -24.22 -3.95 -7.50
CA TRP A 220 -24.04 -2.52 -7.30
C TRP A 220 -22.56 -2.12 -7.08
N ARG A 221 -21.78 -2.94 -6.37
CA ARG A 221 -20.34 -2.68 -6.12
C ARG A 221 -19.53 -2.62 -7.40
N PHE A 222 -19.83 -3.49 -8.37
CA PHE A 222 -19.19 -3.47 -9.68
C PHE A 222 -19.41 -2.14 -10.38
N TRP A 223 -20.68 -1.69 -10.47
CA TRP A 223 -21.02 -0.44 -11.14
C TRP A 223 -20.45 0.78 -10.42
N CYS A 224 -20.51 0.82 -9.09
CA CYS A 224 -19.90 1.89 -8.32
C CYS A 224 -18.40 2.03 -8.58
N VAL A 225 -17.64 0.94 -8.55
CA VAL A 225 -16.20 1.00 -8.80
C VAL A 225 -15.91 1.30 -10.27
N LEU A 226 -16.66 0.73 -11.22
CA LEU A 226 -16.51 1.00 -12.65
C LEU A 226 -16.68 2.49 -12.98
N ILE A 227 -17.68 3.14 -12.40
CA ILE A 227 -17.93 4.58 -12.57
C ILE A 227 -16.88 5.40 -11.80
N ALA A 228 -16.47 4.95 -10.61
CA ALA A 228 -15.51 5.66 -9.79
C ALA A 228 -14.10 5.71 -10.43
N VAL A 229 -13.71 4.70 -11.24
CA VAL A 229 -12.40 4.70 -11.91
C VAL A 229 -12.19 5.94 -12.77
N PRO A 230 -13.03 6.25 -13.78
CA PRO A 230 -12.88 7.48 -14.56
C PRO A 230 -13.04 8.77 -13.72
N VAL A 231 -13.97 8.78 -12.78
CA VAL A 231 -14.20 9.94 -11.89
C VAL A 231 -12.95 10.23 -11.04
N SER A 232 -12.24 9.23 -10.56
CA SER A 232 -11.03 9.39 -9.75
C SER A 232 -9.84 9.99 -10.51
N LEU A 233 -9.85 9.93 -11.84
CA LEU A 233 -8.75 10.51 -12.65
C LEU A 233 -8.69 12.03 -12.55
N VAL A 234 -9.81 12.71 -12.32
CA VAL A 234 -9.85 14.17 -12.24
C VAL A 234 -8.99 14.71 -11.09
N PRO A 235 -9.20 14.33 -9.81
CA PRO A 235 -8.33 14.79 -8.73
C PRO A 235 -6.90 14.26 -8.89
N ALA A 236 -6.70 13.07 -9.51
CA ALA A 236 -5.37 12.55 -9.80
C ALA A 236 -4.59 13.49 -10.74
N ILE A 237 -5.21 13.96 -11.83
CA ILE A 237 -4.62 14.90 -12.77
C ILE A 237 -4.35 16.24 -12.07
N LEU A 238 -5.32 16.78 -11.34
CA LEU A 238 -5.20 18.06 -10.64
C LEU A 238 -4.24 18.03 -9.45
N SER A 239 -3.83 16.84 -8.97
CA SER A 239 -2.77 16.72 -7.95
C SER A 239 -1.40 17.16 -8.46
N LEU A 240 -1.20 17.24 -9.79
CA LEU A 240 0.06 17.58 -10.46
C LEU A 240 1.23 16.71 -9.96
N ASN A 241 0.94 15.45 -9.63
CA ASN A 241 1.89 14.55 -8.99
C ASN A 241 2.63 13.70 -10.03
N ARG A 242 3.78 14.22 -10.52
CA ARG A 242 4.60 13.58 -11.56
C ARG A 242 4.98 12.15 -11.23
N GLY A 243 5.36 11.89 -9.97
CA GLY A 243 5.77 10.55 -9.54
C GLY A 243 4.63 9.53 -9.64
N MET A 244 3.40 9.92 -9.29
CA MET A 244 2.21 9.07 -9.44
C MET A 244 1.97 8.72 -10.92
N PHE A 245 2.11 9.68 -11.83
CA PHE A 245 1.95 9.40 -13.26
C PHE A 245 2.99 8.40 -13.77
N ILE A 246 4.25 8.51 -13.32
CA ILE A 246 5.30 7.53 -13.65
C ILE A 246 4.87 6.13 -13.16
N GLY A 247 4.43 5.99 -11.92
CA GLY A 247 3.94 4.73 -11.38
C GLY A 247 2.79 4.13 -12.19
N LEU A 248 1.79 4.96 -12.54
CA LEU A 248 0.64 4.53 -13.34
C LEU A 248 1.04 4.13 -14.77
N VAL A 249 1.95 4.86 -15.40
CA VAL A 249 2.47 4.52 -16.74
C VAL A 249 3.22 3.19 -16.69
N VAL A 250 4.06 2.96 -15.69
CA VAL A 250 4.77 1.67 -15.50
C VAL A 250 3.77 0.52 -15.34
N ALA A 251 2.76 0.68 -14.47
CA ALA A 251 1.72 -0.32 -14.30
C ALA A 251 0.93 -0.60 -15.58
N GLY A 252 0.48 0.47 -16.25
CA GLY A 252 -0.31 0.39 -17.47
C GLY A 252 0.47 -0.24 -18.61
N ALA A 253 1.69 0.22 -18.88
CA ALA A 253 2.55 -0.31 -19.93
C ALA A 253 2.89 -1.79 -19.72
N TYR A 254 3.22 -2.17 -18.50
CA TYR A 254 3.49 -3.56 -18.18
C TYR A 254 2.25 -4.45 -18.39
N CYS A 255 1.08 -4.07 -17.87
CA CYS A 255 -0.16 -4.79 -18.10
C CYS A 255 -0.50 -4.87 -19.59
N PHE A 256 -0.36 -3.77 -20.32
CA PHE A 256 -0.68 -3.70 -21.74
C PHE A 256 0.13 -4.70 -22.56
N VAL A 257 1.46 -4.72 -22.36
CA VAL A 257 2.36 -5.68 -23.02
C VAL A 257 2.00 -7.12 -22.66
N ARG A 258 1.78 -7.41 -21.37
CA ARG A 258 1.47 -8.77 -20.89
C ARG A 258 0.10 -9.25 -21.39
N PHE A 259 -0.90 -8.38 -21.50
CA PHE A 259 -2.21 -8.73 -22.05
C PHE A 259 -2.14 -8.99 -23.56
N ILE A 260 -1.35 -8.21 -24.31
CA ILE A 260 -1.09 -8.48 -25.73
C ILE A 260 -0.45 -9.85 -25.90
N MET A 261 0.63 -10.13 -25.17
CA MET A 261 1.34 -11.42 -25.22
C MET A 261 0.44 -12.60 -24.83
N ALA A 262 -0.56 -12.37 -23.99
CA ALA A 262 -1.52 -13.38 -23.57
C ALA A 262 -2.76 -13.47 -24.47
N GLY A 263 -2.85 -12.70 -25.57
CA GLY A 263 -4.00 -12.66 -26.48
C GLY A 263 -5.30 -12.14 -25.85
N ARG A 264 -5.21 -11.33 -24.79
CA ARG A 264 -6.36 -10.84 -24.02
C ARG A 264 -6.88 -9.52 -24.58
N THR A 265 -7.56 -9.58 -25.71
CA THR A 265 -8.02 -8.40 -26.46
C THR A 265 -8.94 -7.50 -25.63
N ARG A 266 -9.83 -8.06 -24.83
CA ARG A 266 -10.76 -7.29 -24.00
C ARG A 266 -10.02 -6.41 -22.99
N GLU A 267 -9.06 -6.97 -22.27
CA GLU A 267 -8.25 -6.28 -21.28
C GLU A 267 -7.36 -5.21 -21.94
N VAL A 268 -6.81 -5.49 -23.12
CA VAL A 268 -6.04 -4.53 -23.91
C VAL A 268 -6.91 -3.34 -24.30
N LEU A 269 -8.12 -3.59 -24.83
CA LEU A 269 -9.05 -2.52 -25.24
C LEU A 269 -9.52 -1.70 -24.04
N SER A 270 -9.82 -2.36 -22.91
CA SER A 270 -10.26 -1.67 -21.69
C SER A 270 -9.17 -0.76 -21.13
N LEU A 271 -7.92 -1.25 -21.09
CA LEU A 271 -6.77 -0.47 -20.62
C LEU A 271 -6.45 0.66 -21.61
N GLY A 272 -6.53 0.42 -22.92
CA GLY A 272 -6.38 1.43 -23.95
C GLY A 272 -7.43 2.53 -23.84
N ALA A 273 -8.70 2.15 -23.64
CA ALA A 273 -9.79 3.11 -23.45
C ALA A 273 -9.59 3.97 -22.19
N LEU A 274 -9.14 3.36 -21.07
CA LEU A 274 -8.80 4.09 -19.84
C LEU A 274 -7.63 5.05 -20.05
N GLY A 275 -6.60 4.62 -20.78
CA GLY A 275 -5.46 5.47 -21.15
C GLY A 275 -5.85 6.66 -22.02
N LEU A 276 -6.69 6.43 -23.06
CA LEU A 276 -7.21 7.50 -23.91
C LEU A 276 -8.10 8.48 -23.13
N LEU A 277 -8.95 7.98 -22.24
CA LEU A 277 -9.75 8.84 -21.36
C LEU A 277 -8.84 9.68 -20.45
N GLY A 278 -7.84 9.06 -19.83
CA GLY A 278 -6.87 9.77 -18.98
C GLY A 278 -6.12 10.86 -19.76
N LEU A 279 -5.69 10.57 -20.98
CA LEU A 279 -5.05 11.54 -21.86
C LEU A 279 -6.00 12.69 -22.26
N GLY A 280 -7.24 12.35 -22.64
CA GLY A 280 -8.26 13.35 -22.97
C GLY A 280 -8.56 14.28 -21.79
N LEU A 281 -8.70 13.74 -20.59
CA LEU A 281 -8.85 14.54 -19.36
C LEU A 281 -7.59 15.37 -19.06
N ALA A 282 -6.40 14.83 -19.26
CA ALA A 282 -5.15 15.55 -19.06
C ALA A 282 -5.04 16.77 -19.99
N VAL A 283 -5.42 16.62 -21.25
CA VAL A 283 -5.49 17.72 -22.20
C VAL A 283 -6.60 18.72 -21.84
N GLY A 284 -7.81 18.22 -21.53
CA GLY A 284 -8.95 19.07 -21.19
C GLY A 284 -8.80 19.84 -19.87
N LEU A 285 -7.98 19.35 -18.93
CA LEU A 285 -7.64 20.01 -17.67
C LEU A 285 -6.32 20.79 -17.73
N ASP A 286 -5.75 20.92 -18.92
CA ASP A 286 -4.51 21.69 -19.17
C ASP A 286 -3.30 21.24 -18.32
N LEU A 287 -3.18 19.92 -18.14
CA LEU A 287 -2.16 19.31 -17.29
C LEU A 287 -0.74 19.72 -17.69
N PHE A 288 -0.46 19.74 -18.99
CA PHE A 288 0.91 19.93 -19.50
C PHE A 288 1.39 21.35 -19.24
N SER A 289 0.54 22.38 -19.46
CA SER A 289 0.83 23.77 -19.13
C SER A 289 1.06 23.94 -17.63
N ARG A 290 0.13 23.44 -16.80
CA ARG A 290 0.24 23.50 -15.32
C ARG A 290 1.49 22.81 -14.79
N LEU A 291 1.95 21.74 -15.43
CA LEU A 291 3.18 21.05 -15.04
C LEU A 291 4.43 21.87 -15.46
N SER A 292 4.44 22.49 -16.66
CA SER A 292 5.56 23.34 -17.08
C SER A 292 5.68 24.59 -16.23
N ASP A 293 4.58 25.31 -15.99
CA ASP A 293 4.56 26.49 -15.11
C ASP A 293 5.13 26.16 -13.73
N ARG A 294 4.74 25.00 -13.19
CA ARG A 294 5.24 24.54 -11.90
C ARG A 294 6.74 24.20 -11.92
N VAL A 295 7.27 23.68 -13.02
CA VAL A 295 8.71 23.40 -13.14
C VAL A 295 9.52 24.68 -13.19
N GLU A 296 9.04 25.68 -13.90
CA GLU A 296 9.69 26.99 -14.01
C GLU A 296 9.71 27.74 -12.68
N VAL A 297 8.61 27.71 -11.94
CA VAL A 297 8.46 28.41 -10.66
C VAL A 297 9.13 27.66 -9.51
N SER A 298 9.14 26.32 -9.52
CA SER A 298 9.71 25.55 -8.42
C SER A 298 11.14 25.09 -8.72
N ALA A 299 12.11 25.61 -7.98
CA ALA A 299 13.50 25.11 -7.94
C ALA A 299 13.59 23.65 -7.41
N SER A 300 12.46 22.94 -7.33
CA SER A 300 12.35 21.62 -6.68
C SER A 300 13.24 20.53 -7.31
N THR A 301 13.54 20.65 -8.60
CA THR A 301 14.42 19.70 -9.28
C THR A 301 15.88 19.94 -8.93
N THR A 302 16.32 21.20 -8.93
CA THR A 302 17.70 21.58 -8.54
C THR A 302 17.94 21.31 -7.05
N THR A 303 16.99 21.66 -6.20
CA THR A 303 17.07 21.37 -4.75
C THR A 303 17.15 19.86 -4.49
N ARG A 304 16.39 19.05 -5.24
CA ARG A 304 16.47 17.58 -5.08
C ARG A 304 17.80 17.01 -5.54
N SER A 305 18.37 17.48 -6.66
CA SER A 305 19.67 16.97 -7.13
C SER A 305 20.78 17.28 -6.13
N THR A 306 20.79 18.49 -5.57
CA THR A 306 21.74 18.88 -4.51
C THR A 306 21.57 18.01 -3.25
N LEU A 307 20.32 17.75 -2.85
CA LEU A 307 20.05 16.87 -1.69
C LEU A 307 20.44 15.40 -1.96
N TYR A 308 20.30 14.90 -3.18
CA TYR A 308 20.76 13.55 -3.53
C TYR A 308 22.29 13.47 -3.47
N GLU A 309 22.99 14.46 -4.00
CA GLU A 309 24.43 14.56 -3.93
C GLU A 309 24.93 14.63 -2.48
N GLU A 310 24.36 15.54 -1.68
CA GLU A 310 24.67 15.63 -0.25
C GLU A 310 24.36 14.33 0.49
N THR A 311 23.22 13.70 0.18
CA THR A 311 22.83 12.41 0.79
C THR A 311 23.89 11.35 0.48
N TRP A 312 24.34 11.26 -0.77
CA TRP A 312 25.34 10.28 -1.19
C TRP A 312 26.69 10.52 -0.49
N VAL A 313 27.21 11.75 -0.58
CA VAL A 313 28.50 12.11 0.01
C VAL A 313 28.52 11.82 1.51
N ARG A 314 27.49 12.28 2.24
CA ARG A 314 27.41 12.05 3.69
C ARG A 314 27.16 10.60 4.07
N THR A 315 26.53 9.80 3.21
CA THR A 315 26.40 8.35 3.46
C THR A 315 27.76 7.67 3.46
N LEU A 316 28.74 8.13 2.68
CA LEU A 316 30.09 7.58 2.64
C LEU A 316 30.88 7.80 3.95
N ASP A 317 30.48 8.77 4.78
CA ASP A 317 31.05 8.95 6.14
C ASP A 317 30.58 7.89 7.14
N SER A 318 29.40 7.26 6.89
CA SER A 318 28.86 6.17 7.71
C SER A 318 28.18 5.10 6.83
N PRO A 319 28.95 4.39 5.97
CA PRO A 319 28.39 3.55 4.92
C PRO A 319 27.73 2.27 5.44
N PHE A 320 28.12 1.76 6.58
CA PHE A 320 27.63 0.49 7.12
C PHE A 320 26.38 0.63 8.00
N PHE A 321 26.34 1.66 8.84
CA PHE A 321 25.27 1.81 9.83
C PHE A 321 24.36 3.02 9.58
N GLY A 322 24.81 3.97 8.74
CA GLY A 322 24.08 5.21 8.53
C GLY A 322 23.99 6.07 9.78
N TYR A 323 23.02 6.96 9.81
CA TYR A 323 22.84 7.95 10.88
C TYR A 323 21.60 7.69 11.75
N GLY A 324 20.91 6.58 11.58
CA GLY A 324 19.68 6.23 12.29
C GLY A 324 18.46 7.08 11.90
N ALA A 325 18.66 8.32 11.48
CA ALA A 325 17.60 9.26 11.13
C ALA A 325 18.07 10.32 10.13
N PRO A 326 17.16 10.99 9.39
CA PRO A 326 17.48 12.16 8.59
C PRO A 326 18.14 13.25 9.42
N ARG A 327 19.02 14.04 8.78
CA ARG A 327 19.71 15.18 9.39
C ARG A 327 19.44 16.45 8.59
N PRO A 328 19.52 17.65 9.18
CA PRO A 328 19.45 18.89 8.44
C PRO A 328 20.44 18.90 7.29
N SER A 329 20.02 19.45 6.14
CA SER A 329 20.92 19.72 5.03
C SER A 329 21.83 20.92 5.38
N TYR A 330 23.01 20.94 4.80
CA TYR A 330 23.93 22.08 4.92
C TYR A 330 23.49 23.28 4.07
N THR A 331 22.68 23.03 3.04
CA THR A 331 22.32 24.05 2.05
C THR A 331 20.93 24.64 2.28
N SER A 332 19.90 23.81 2.42
CA SER A 332 18.51 24.27 2.58
C SER A 332 17.57 23.14 2.98
N PRO A 333 16.39 23.41 3.59
CA PRO A 333 15.34 22.43 3.73
C PRO A 333 14.93 21.82 2.39
N PRO A 334 14.44 20.58 2.38
CA PRO A 334 14.22 19.68 3.52
C PRO A 334 15.47 18.90 3.97
N ALA A 335 15.34 18.11 5.05
CA ALA A 335 16.44 17.32 5.60
C ALA A 335 17.00 16.29 4.61
N VAL A 336 18.30 15.98 4.74
CA VAL A 336 19.02 14.96 3.95
C VAL A 336 18.42 13.57 4.23
N GLY A 337 18.30 12.76 3.18
CA GLY A 337 17.71 11.42 3.29
C GLY A 337 16.18 11.39 3.33
N THR A 338 15.47 12.47 2.89
CA THR A 338 13.99 12.50 2.90
C THR A 338 13.36 12.46 1.51
N GLN A 339 14.15 12.53 0.44
CA GLN A 339 13.66 12.72 -0.94
C GLN A 339 13.31 11.42 -1.70
N GLY A 340 13.01 10.36 -0.99
CA GLY A 340 12.64 9.04 -1.51
C GLY A 340 13.01 7.96 -0.50
N HIS A 341 12.35 6.80 -0.59
CA HIS A 341 12.54 5.75 0.40
C HIS A 341 13.94 5.13 0.32
N VAL A 342 14.46 4.95 -0.89
CA VAL A 342 15.83 4.48 -1.15
C VAL A 342 16.85 5.39 -0.47
N TRP A 343 16.73 6.70 -0.64
CA TRP A 343 17.62 7.70 -0.05
C TRP A 343 17.50 7.74 1.47
N MET A 344 16.28 7.57 1.98
CA MET A 344 16.02 7.52 3.42
C MET A 344 16.68 6.28 4.06
N VAL A 345 16.53 5.11 3.45
CA VAL A 345 17.13 3.87 3.96
C VAL A 345 18.65 3.95 3.87
N MET A 346 19.18 4.42 2.75
CA MET A 346 20.62 4.59 2.53
C MET A 346 21.27 5.48 3.59
N PHE A 347 20.72 6.68 3.77
CA PHE A 347 21.27 7.64 4.71
C PHE A 347 21.07 7.24 6.17
N SER A 348 19.87 6.75 6.51
CA SER A 348 19.55 6.44 7.89
C SER A 348 20.12 5.10 8.36
N HIS A 349 20.23 4.10 7.46
CA HIS A 349 20.53 2.72 7.87
C HIS A 349 21.75 2.11 7.17
N GLY A 350 22.41 2.86 6.27
CA GLY A 350 23.61 2.45 5.56
C GLY A 350 23.37 1.57 4.33
N LEU A 351 24.44 1.29 3.60
CA LEU A 351 24.41 0.54 2.33
C LEU A 351 23.99 -0.94 2.50
N PRO A 352 24.39 -1.68 3.57
CA PRO A 352 23.94 -3.06 3.76
C PRO A 352 22.40 -3.14 3.98
N ALA A 353 21.83 -2.21 4.74
CA ALA A 353 20.39 -2.14 4.95
C ALA A 353 19.66 -1.77 3.65
N LEU A 354 20.18 -0.83 2.88
CA LEU A 354 19.66 -0.49 1.55
C LEU A 354 19.66 -1.71 0.63
N LEU A 355 20.76 -2.46 0.57
CA LEU A 355 20.85 -3.66 -0.26
C LEU A 355 19.77 -4.68 0.11
N CYS A 356 19.62 -4.98 1.41
CA CYS A 356 18.59 -5.90 1.88
C CYS A 356 17.16 -5.38 1.59
N PHE A 357 16.91 -4.09 1.76
CA PHE A 357 15.64 -3.46 1.42
C PHE A 357 15.31 -3.61 -0.06
N MET A 358 16.25 -3.27 -0.95
CA MET A 358 16.07 -3.38 -2.40
C MET A 358 15.92 -4.84 -2.84
N LEU A 359 16.70 -5.76 -2.29
CA LEU A 359 16.56 -7.19 -2.54
C LEU A 359 15.21 -7.73 -2.08
N ALA A 360 14.66 -7.22 -0.96
CA ALA A 360 13.32 -7.59 -0.51
C ALA A 360 12.24 -7.11 -1.50
N LEU A 361 12.30 -5.88 -2.00
CA LEU A 361 11.36 -5.38 -3.01
C LEU A 361 11.49 -6.15 -4.34
N VAL A 362 12.71 -6.40 -4.81
CA VAL A 362 12.95 -7.20 -6.01
C VAL A 362 12.45 -8.63 -5.81
N TRP A 363 12.66 -9.22 -4.64
CA TRP A 363 12.08 -10.54 -4.31
C TRP A 363 10.56 -10.54 -4.40
N LEU A 364 9.87 -9.51 -3.89
CA LEU A 364 8.41 -9.40 -4.02
C LEU A 364 8.00 -9.35 -5.50
N VAL A 365 8.69 -8.56 -6.33
CA VAL A 365 8.43 -8.51 -7.78
C VAL A 365 8.61 -9.89 -8.42
N VAL A 366 9.76 -10.56 -8.20
CA VAL A 366 10.06 -11.86 -8.81
C VAL A 366 9.13 -12.95 -8.32
N ALA A 367 8.83 -12.97 -7.03
CA ALA A 367 7.99 -13.99 -6.42
C ALA A 367 6.51 -13.90 -6.86
N THR A 368 6.01 -12.68 -7.12
CA THR A 368 4.64 -12.45 -7.60
C THR A 368 4.50 -12.55 -9.13
N ALA A 369 5.59 -12.43 -9.91
CA ALA A 369 5.56 -12.49 -11.37
C ALA A 369 5.15 -13.85 -11.95
N ARG A 370 5.37 -14.94 -11.19
CA ARG A 370 5.09 -16.34 -11.62
C ARG A 370 3.61 -16.71 -11.54
N TRP A 371 2.83 -15.89 -10.96
CA TRP A 371 1.42 -16.16 -10.77
C TRP A 371 0.62 -15.85 -12.05
N GLN A 372 -0.42 -16.64 -12.35
CA GLN A 372 -1.15 -16.56 -13.62
C GLN A 372 -2.59 -16.08 -13.42
N GLY A 373 -3.07 -15.28 -14.35
CA GLY A 373 -4.42 -14.74 -14.37
C GLY A 373 -4.46 -13.21 -14.43
N PRO A 374 -5.56 -12.60 -14.90
CA PRO A 374 -5.65 -11.17 -15.10
C PRO A 374 -5.62 -10.39 -13.79
N VAL A 375 -6.36 -10.83 -12.79
CA VAL A 375 -6.38 -10.21 -11.45
C VAL A 375 -4.97 -10.18 -10.86
N VAL A 376 -4.28 -11.27 -10.97
CA VAL A 376 -2.94 -11.48 -10.45
C VAL A 376 -1.92 -10.63 -11.15
N LEU A 377 -2.00 -10.53 -12.48
CA LEU A 377 -1.11 -9.67 -13.26
C LEU A 377 -1.27 -8.21 -12.83
N VAL A 378 -2.52 -7.76 -12.64
CA VAL A 378 -2.77 -6.39 -12.17
C VAL A 378 -2.24 -6.18 -10.75
N LEU A 379 -2.41 -7.16 -9.86
CA LEU A 379 -1.86 -7.09 -8.50
C LEU A 379 -0.33 -7.13 -8.46
N HIS A 380 0.30 -7.84 -9.41
CA HIS A 380 1.75 -7.83 -9.56
C HIS A 380 2.30 -6.43 -9.87
N THR A 381 1.55 -5.60 -10.63
CA THR A 381 1.99 -4.24 -10.92
C THR A 381 2.15 -3.38 -9.68
N VAL A 382 1.43 -3.67 -8.59
CA VAL A 382 1.61 -2.97 -7.31
C VAL A 382 3.06 -3.10 -6.82
N GLN A 383 3.68 -4.29 -7.01
CA GLN A 383 5.06 -4.51 -6.62
C GLN A 383 6.04 -3.74 -7.52
N LEU A 384 5.77 -3.71 -8.83
CA LEU A 384 6.57 -2.93 -9.78
C LEU A 384 6.50 -1.43 -9.49
N VAL A 385 5.29 -0.91 -9.28
CA VAL A 385 5.07 0.50 -8.91
C VAL A 385 5.80 0.82 -7.62
N THR A 386 5.67 0.00 -6.59
CA THR A 386 6.35 0.19 -5.30
C THR A 386 7.87 0.23 -5.46
N LEU A 387 8.44 -0.68 -6.28
CA LEU A 387 9.88 -0.70 -6.55
C LEU A 387 10.34 0.60 -7.23
N VAL A 388 9.63 1.04 -8.25
CA VAL A 388 9.96 2.28 -8.99
C VAL A 388 9.77 3.51 -8.10
N GLU A 389 8.64 3.61 -7.41
CA GLU A 389 8.31 4.76 -6.55
C GLU A 389 9.19 4.86 -5.31
N SER A 390 9.84 3.77 -4.88
CA SER A 390 10.81 3.79 -3.78
C SER A 390 11.97 4.76 -4.01
N THR A 391 12.28 5.08 -5.26
CA THR A 391 13.38 5.98 -5.61
C THR A 391 13.08 7.45 -5.37
N TYR A 392 11.80 7.85 -5.37
CA TYR A 392 11.40 9.25 -5.25
C TYR A 392 10.25 9.52 -4.26
N TYR A 393 9.59 8.48 -3.74
CA TYR A 393 8.57 8.63 -2.68
C TYR A 393 9.02 8.02 -1.36
N GLY A 394 8.61 8.65 -0.26
CA GLY A 394 8.56 8.01 1.05
C GLY A 394 7.37 7.04 1.08
N LEU A 395 7.62 5.75 1.17
CA LEU A 395 6.57 4.73 1.09
C LEU A 395 5.91 4.39 2.43
N LEU A 396 6.52 4.80 3.55
CA LEU A 396 5.97 4.56 4.90
C LEU A 396 4.87 5.58 5.25
N PRO A 397 3.84 5.11 5.94
CA PRO A 397 3.49 3.69 6.15
C PRO A 397 2.68 3.11 4.99
N ASN A 398 1.89 3.95 4.29
CA ASN A 398 0.75 3.57 3.49
C ASN A 398 1.12 2.71 2.28
N GLY A 399 2.06 3.16 1.44
CA GLY A 399 2.45 2.45 0.23
C GLY A 399 3.03 1.07 0.50
N LEU A 400 3.92 0.94 1.51
CA LEU A 400 4.48 -0.35 1.88
C LEU A 400 3.43 -1.29 2.48
N ILE A 401 2.50 -0.79 3.31
CA ILE A 401 1.41 -1.62 3.85
C ILE A 401 0.57 -2.20 2.72
N VAL A 402 0.17 -1.38 1.73
CA VAL A 402 -0.60 -1.83 0.56
C VAL A 402 0.18 -2.87 -0.24
N SER A 403 1.43 -2.56 -0.58
CA SER A 403 2.28 -3.45 -1.36
C SER A 403 2.49 -4.80 -0.67
N PHE A 404 2.90 -4.80 0.60
CA PHE A 404 3.13 -6.02 1.36
C PHE A 404 1.84 -6.83 1.59
N ALA A 405 0.71 -6.16 1.81
CA ALA A 405 -0.58 -6.83 1.94
C ALA A 405 -0.97 -7.58 0.66
N VAL A 406 -0.80 -6.95 -0.51
CA VAL A 406 -1.05 -7.57 -1.82
C VAL A 406 -0.05 -8.69 -2.11
N ALA A 407 1.22 -8.50 -1.77
CA ALA A 407 2.23 -9.55 -1.88
C ALA A 407 1.91 -10.77 -1.01
N ALA A 408 1.45 -10.56 0.24
CA ALA A 408 1.03 -11.63 1.12
C ALA A 408 -0.14 -12.45 0.53
N LEU A 409 -1.12 -11.78 -0.12
CA LEU A 409 -2.18 -12.44 -0.86
C LEU A 409 -1.62 -13.31 -1.99
N ALA A 410 -0.78 -12.73 -2.83
CA ALA A 410 -0.21 -13.41 -3.98
C ALA A 410 0.60 -14.64 -3.59
N LEU A 411 1.47 -14.49 -2.59
CA LEU A 411 2.36 -15.56 -2.16
C LEU A 411 1.64 -16.71 -1.45
N ARG A 412 0.59 -16.43 -0.67
CA ARG A 412 -0.19 -17.50 -0.03
C ARG A 412 -0.98 -18.33 -1.03
N GLU A 413 -1.60 -17.71 -2.05
CA GLU A 413 -2.32 -18.41 -3.11
C GLU A 413 -1.38 -19.32 -3.90
N ARG A 414 -0.19 -18.82 -4.24
CA ARG A 414 0.85 -19.62 -4.90
C ARG A 414 1.26 -20.83 -4.07
N ASP A 415 1.50 -20.65 -2.77
CA ASP A 415 1.93 -21.73 -1.88
C ASP A 415 0.82 -22.79 -1.69
N ASP A 416 -0.45 -22.39 -1.82
CA ASP A 416 -1.58 -23.33 -1.78
C ASP A 416 -1.68 -24.14 -3.08
N ASP A 417 -1.48 -23.50 -4.24
CA ASP A 417 -1.42 -24.17 -5.54
C ASP A 417 -0.26 -25.18 -5.63
N GLU A 418 0.92 -24.81 -5.12
CA GLU A 418 2.09 -25.70 -5.08
C GLU A 418 1.86 -26.94 -4.18
N ARG A 419 1.11 -26.79 -3.08
CA ARG A 419 0.79 -27.89 -2.18
C ARG A 419 -0.31 -28.81 -2.70
N ALA A 420 -1.25 -28.26 -3.45
CA ALA A 420 -2.35 -29.01 -4.03
C ALA A 420 -1.91 -29.96 -5.15
N GLY A 421 -0.70 -29.74 -5.74
CA GLY A 421 -0.11 -30.56 -6.81
C GLY A 421 -0.79 -30.40 -8.16
N PRO A 422 -0.18 -30.88 -9.25
CA PRO A 422 -0.70 -30.70 -10.61
C PRO A 422 -2.00 -31.45 -10.92
N GLY A 423 -2.46 -32.35 -10.03
CA GLY A 423 -3.66 -33.18 -10.21
C GLY A 423 -4.96 -32.62 -9.61
N SER A 424 -4.92 -31.56 -8.79
CA SER A 424 -6.09 -31.02 -8.11
C SER A 424 -6.81 -29.89 -8.87
N ARG A 425 -6.43 -29.64 -10.11
CA ARG A 425 -7.08 -28.63 -10.97
C ARG A 425 -8.37 -29.13 -11.60
N ASP A 426 -9.33 -29.58 -10.79
CA ASP A 426 -10.68 -29.83 -11.27
C ASP A 426 -11.41 -28.47 -11.38
N PRO A 427 -11.80 -28.00 -12.57
CA PRO A 427 -12.48 -26.71 -12.76
C PRO A 427 -13.87 -26.63 -12.13
N VAL A 428 -14.39 -27.75 -11.58
CA VAL A 428 -15.79 -27.91 -11.14
C VAL A 428 -16.04 -27.37 -9.72
N HIS A 429 -15.02 -27.18 -8.87
CA HIS A 429 -15.22 -26.76 -7.48
C HIS A 429 -15.15 -25.22 -7.22
N ARG A 430 -15.18 -24.38 -8.27
CA ARG A 430 -15.37 -22.93 -8.14
C ARG A 430 -16.84 -22.47 -8.27
N ALA A 431 -17.79 -23.38 -8.32
CA ALA A 431 -19.23 -23.06 -8.29
C ALA A 431 -19.74 -23.07 -6.85
N GLU A 432 -20.11 -21.89 -6.38
CA GLU A 432 -20.97 -21.47 -5.28
C GLU A 432 -21.44 -22.53 -4.24
N PRO A 433 -21.26 -22.27 -2.94
CA PRO A 433 -22.10 -22.87 -1.91
C PRO A 433 -23.44 -22.12 -1.87
N GLY A 434 -24.48 -22.62 -2.58
CA GLY A 434 -25.78 -21.96 -2.52
C GLY A 434 -26.90 -22.44 -3.44
N ALA A 435 -26.75 -23.56 -4.17
CA ALA A 435 -27.84 -24.05 -5.04
C ALA A 435 -28.06 -25.57 -4.96
N GLY A 436 -28.16 -26.11 -3.74
CA GLY A 436 -28.27 -27.53 -3.52
C GLY A 436 -29.35 -27.98 -2.54
N ALA A 437 -30.45 -27.22 -2.38
CA ALA A 437 -31.53 -27.60 -1.45
C ALA A 437 -32.95 -27.41 -2.03
N ALA A 438 -33.17 -27.76 -3.29
CA ALA A 438 -34.53 -27.76 -3.85
C ALA A 438 -34.67 -28.72 -5.03
N ARG A 439 -34.29 -30.00 -4.88
CA ARG A 439 -34.71 -31.06 -5.77
C ARG A 439 -34.55 -32.46 -5.08
N ARG A 440 -35.37 -32.73 -4.10
CA ARG A 440 -35.74 -34.10 -3.71
C ARG A 440 -37.17 -34.09 -3.21
N SER A 441 -38.14 -34.15 -4.11
CA SER A 441 -39.45 -34.74 -3.88
C SER A 441 -40.21 -34.80 -5.20
N ALA A 442 -40.05 -35.88 -5.93
CA ALA A 442 -41.05 -36.40 -6.85
C ALA A 442 -40.59 -37.83 -7.24
N ALA A 443 -40.96 -38.80 -6.46
CA ALA A 443 -40.96 -40.19 -6.89
C ALA A 443 -42.23 -40.43 -7.72
N PRO A 444 -42.13 -41.22 -8.81
CA PRO A 444 -43.31 -41.55 -9.62
C PRO A 444 -44.05 -42.75 -9.01
N HIS A 445 -45.33 -42.58 -8.73
CA HIS A 445 -46.21 -43.73 -8.60
C HIS A 445 -46.54 -44.26 -9.98
N ALA A 446 -46.09 -45.48 -10.25
CA ALA A 446 -46.52 -46.29 -11.35
C ALA A 446 -47.71 -47.16 -10.93
N GLN A 447 -48.69 -47.19 -11.82
CA GLN A 447 -49.58 -48.33 -12.19
C GLN A 447 -50.57 -48.90 -11.17
N LEU A 448 -51.80 -48.96 -11.58
CA LEU A 448 -52.62 -50.11 -11.94
C LEU A 448 -54.09 -49.65 -12.02
N THR A 449 -54.70 -49.75 -13.04
CA THR A 449 -55.53 -50.51 -13.95
C THR A 449 -56.19 -49.67 -14.99
#